data_bfc9e117add24b1471d5267b8f489cd5
#
_entry.id   bfc9e117add24b1471d5267b8f489cd5
#
_cell.length_a   1.000
_cell.length_b   1.000
_cell.length_c   1.000
_cell.angle_alpha   90.00
_cell.angle_beta   90.00
_cell.angle_gamma   90.00
#
_symmetry.space_group_name_H-M   'P 1'
#
loop_
_entity.id
_entity.type
_entity.pdbx_description
1 polymer ?
#
loop_
_entity_poly.entity_id
_entity_poly.type
_entity_poly.pdbx_seq_one_letter_code
_entity_poly.pdbx_strand_id
1 'polypeptide(L)'
;MRRSIQALTTAALAGAMLAFGSGMAVAAPAPADADVDTFSVPAAETAAATTAWTPERMEAAIPADTLVLDQIAELDTAPAPDGAATTYAADQPVLQATRVSPVSHIGKVFFTLGGLDYVCSANSVTSANGNTVSTAGHCLNEGPGDFASEFVFVPAYENGSAPYGQWPAVELVAPTQWTDGGDINYDTGFAVVASQGGRTLAATVGASGVSFNQSTGLSYTLYGYPAASPFDGETLQQCAGTASRDRIGGTTSQGVSCDMTGGSSGGPWFIGSGSGGVQNSVNSFGYNTQPGVMYGPYWGSVIQGAYQSAQG
;
A
#
# COMPACT_ATOMS: atom_id res chain seq x y z
N MET A 1 -63.01 -61.66 47.18
CA MET A 1 -61.63 -61.97 46.93
C MET A 1 -61.35 -61.76 45.38
N ARG A 2 -60.83 -60.63 44.97
CA ARG A 2 -60.45 -60.40 43.61
C ARG A 2 -59.00 -59.92 43.61
N ARG A 3 -58.08 -60.67 43.04
CA ARG A 3 -56.70 -60.28 42.89
C ARG A 3 -56.55 -59.48 41.59
N SER A 4 -56.06 -58.27 41.76
CA SER A 4 -55.67 -57.37 40.60
C SER A 4 -54.25 -57.72 40.23
N ILE A 5 -54.06 -58.00 38.93
CA ILE A 5 -52.73 -58.22 38.29
C ILE A 5 -52.33 -56.87 37.73
N GLN A 6 -51.21 -56.35 38.20
CA GLN A 6 -50.55 -55.16 37.61
C GLN A 6 -49.59 -55.63 36.54
N ALA A 7 -49.78 -55.11 35.31
CA ALA A 7 -48.83 -55.30 34.21
C ALA A 7 -47.74 -54.23 34.26
N LEU A 8 -46.49 -54.66 34.33
CA LEU A 8 -45.31 -53.80 34.15
C LEU A 8 -45.05 -53.59 32.62
N THR A 9 -45.11 -52.37 32.18
CA THR A 9 -44.62 -51.96 30.87
C THR A 9 -43.22 -51.46 31.01
N THR A 10 -42.27 -52.18 30.41
CA THR A 10 -40.88 -51.74 30.22
C THR A 10 -40.80 -50.80 29.06
N ALA A 11 -40.43 -49.53 29.28
CA ALA A 11 -40.08 -48.57 28.25
C ALA A 11 -38.59 -48.72 27.88
N ALA A 12 -38.35 -49.09 26.64
CA ALA A 12 -36.98 -49.08 26.06
C ALA A 12 -36.65 -47.65 25.59
N LEU A 13 -35.66 -47.03 26.24
CA LEU A 13 -35.05 -45.81 25.73
C LEU A 13 -34.07 -46.16 24.62
N ALA A 14 -34.38 -45.78 23.37
CA ALA A 14 -33.44 -45.76 22.28
C ALA A 14 -32.62 -44.45 22.33
N GLY A 15 -31.37 -44.54 22.74
CA GLY A 15 -30.42 -43.45 22.69
C GLY A 15 -29.95 -43.18 21.25
N ALA A 16 -30.38 -42.07 20.66
CA ALA A 16 -29.79 -41.59 19.40
C ALA A 16 -28.47 -40.89 19.69
N MET A 17 -27.32 -41.50 19.33
CA MET A 17 -26.04 -40.80 19.27
C MET A 17 -26.01 -39.92 18.06
N LEU A 18 -26.09 -38.60 18.26
CA LEU A 18 -25.75 -37.59 17.27
C LEU A 18 -24.23 -37.49 17.19
N ALA A 19 -23.63 -38.08 16.16
CA ALA A 19 -22.23 -37.85 15.79
C ALA A 19 -22.14 -36.42 15.17
N PHE A 20 -21.61 -35.46 15.93
CA PHE A 20 -21.14 -34.18 15.39
C PHE A 20 -19.88 -34.42 14.58
N GLY A 21 -20.02 -34.63 13.29
CA GLY A 21 -18.93 -34.55 12.35
C GLY A 21 -18.50 -33.09 12.20
N SER A 22 -17.36 -32.72 12.81
CA SER A 22 -16.69 -31.45 12.54
C SER A 22 -16.15 -31.49 11.10
N GLY A 23 -16.99 -31.14 10.14
CA GLY A 23 -16.56 -30.85 8.78
C GLY A 23 -15.73 -29.56 8.84
N MET A 24 -14.40 -29.68 8.72
CA MET A 24 -13.58 -28.54 8.33
C MET A 24 -14.06 -28.11 6.94
N ALA A 25 -14.75 -26.97 6.87
CA ALA A 25 -14.98 -26.30 5.61
C ALA A 25 -13.61 -25.83 5.11
N VAL A 26 -13.07 -26.53 4.12
CA VAL A 26 -11.97 -26.02 3.32
C VAL A 26 -12.59 -24.84 2.57
N ALA A 27 -12.18 -23.61 2.91
CA ALA A 27 -12.55 -22.46 2.15
C ALA A 27 -12.08 -22.70 0.71
N ALA A 28 -13.02 -22.62 -0.24
CA ALA A 28 -12.64 -22.60 -1.64
C ALA A 28 -11.73 -21.39 -1.86
N PRO A 29 -10.65 -21.50 -2.68
CA PRO A 29 -9.86 -20.34 -3.04
C PRO A 29 -10.82 -19.29 -3.61
N ALA A 30 -10.68 -18.04 -3.15
CA ALA A 30 -11.40 -16.93 -3.75
C ALA A 30 -11.13 -16.93 -5.25
N PRO A 31 -12.13 -16.63 -6.11
CA PRO A 31 -11.88 -16.47 -7.53
C PRO A 31 -10.76 -15.44 -7.69
N ALA A 32 -9.80 -15.71 -8.58
CA ALA A 32 -8.79 -14.72 -8.96
C ALA A 32 -9.57 -13.45 -9.38
N ASP A 33 -9.32 -12.35 -8.67
CA ASP A 33 -10.04 -11.10 -8.92
C ASP A 33 -9.71 -10.63 -10.33
N ALA A 34 -10.77 -10.47 -11.15
CA ALA A 34 -10.65 -9.97 -12.52
C ALA A 34 -10.10 -8.53 -12.59
N ASP A 35 -9.96 -7.89 -11.43
CA ASP A 35 -9.54 -6.50 -11.26
C ASP A 35 -8.09 -6.36 -10.74
N VAL A 36 -7.26 -7.43 -10.82
CA VAL A 36 -5.91 -7.44 -10.27
C VAL A 36 -4.94 -8.07 -11.25
N ASP A 37 -3.85 -7.37 -11.56
CA ASP A 37 -2.71 -7.89 -12.27
C ASP A 37 -1.59 -8.30 -11.32
N THR A 38 -1.00 -9.45 -11.63
CA THR A 38 0.09 -10.04 -10.86
C THR A 38 1.25 -10.38 -11.78
N PHE A 39 2.43 -9.85 -11.48
CA PHE A 39 3.67 -10.14 -12.19
C PHE A 39 4.62 -10.94 -11.31
N SER A 40 4.88 -12.19 -11.68
CA SER A 40 5.87 -13.02 -11.00
C SER A 40 7.27 -12.65 -11.46
N VAL A 41 8.10 -12.12 -10.56
CA VAL A 41 9.48 -11.74 -10.86
C VAL A 41 10.33 -12.99 -11.09
N PRO A 42 11.08 -13.10 -12.20
CA PRO A 42 11.95 -14.24 -12.47
C PRO A 42 12.97 -14.45 -11.33
N ALA A 43 13.16 -15.70 -10.89
CA ALA A 43 14.06 -16.02 -9.78
C ALA A 43 15.51 -15.53 -9.99
N ALA A 44 15.98 -15.52 -11.24
CA ALA A 44 17.30 -15.00 -11.58
C ALA A 44 17.40 -13.48 -11.36
N GLU A 45 16.34 -12.75 -11.65
CA GLU A 45 16.23 -11.30 -11.43
C GLU A 45 16.16 -11.01 -9.93
N THR A 46 15.27 -11.68 -9.18
CA THR A 46 15.21 -11.58 -7.71
C THR A 46 16.58 -11.79 -7.07
N ALA A 47 17.34 -12.80 -7.54
CA ALA A 47 18.67 -13.09 -7.01
C ALA A 47 19.72 -12.02 -7.37
N ALA A 48 19.58 -11.37 -8.52
CA ALA A 48 20.50 -10.33 -8.99
C ALA A 48 20.20 -8.95 -8.38
N ALA A 49 18.94 -8.64 -8.08
CA ALA A 49 18.48 -7.31 -7.72
C ALA A 49 19.26 -6.69 -6.54
N THR A 50 19.55 -7.46 -5.48
CA THR A 50 20.28 -6.94 -4.31
C THR A 50 21.75 -6.61 -4.59
N THR A 51 22.35 -7.18 -5.64
CA THR A 51 23.72 -6.85 -6.06
C THR A 51 23.74 -5.76 -7.13
N ALA A 52 22.64 -5.58 -7.84
CA ALA A 52 22.49 -4.53 -8.84
C ALA A 52 22.38 -3.14 -8.20
N TRP A 53 21.73 -3.03 -7.05
CA TRP A 53 21.55 -1.77 -6.33
C TRP A 53 22.72 -1.46 -5.40
N THR A 54 23.76 -0.79 -5.94
CA THR A 54 24.84 -0.20 -5.13
C THR A 54 24.41 1.10 -4.48
N PRO A 55 25.09 1.59 -3.43
CA PRO A 55 24.78 2.88 -2.82
C PRO A 55 24.79 4.03 -3.83
N GLU A 56 25.74 4.05 -4.75
CA GLU A 56 25.87 5.08 -5.79
C GLU A 56 24.71 5.03 -6.79
N ARG A 57 24.22 3.84 -7.15
CA ARG A 57 23.05 3.66 -8.00
C ARG A 57 21.77 4.11 -7.31
N MET A 58 21.64 3.81 -6.01
CA MET A 58 20.51 4.25 -5.19
C MET A 58 20.46 5.79 -5.06
N GLU A 59 21.63 6.44 -4.87
CA GLU A 59 21.74 7.90 -4.80
C GLU A 59 21.38 8.57 -6.13
N ALA A 60 21.68 7.93 -7.25
CA ALA A 60 21.42 8.44 -8.59
C ALA A 60 19.97 8.19 -9.09
N ALA A 61 19.19 7.37 -8.37
CA ALA A 61 17.83 7.02 -8.77
C ALA A 61 16.91 8.25 -8.72
N ILE A 62 16.09 8.41 -9.77
CA ILE A 62 15.21 9.57 -9.92
C ILE A 62 13.86 9.34 -9.23
N PRO A 63 13.23 10.40 -8.69
CA PRO A 63 11.88 10.30 -8.12
C PRO A 63 10.86 9.82 -9.16
N ALA A 64 10.08 8.78 -8.84
CA ALA A 64 9.17 8.15 -9.79
C ALA A 64 7.87 8.94 -10.03
N ASP A 65 7.58 9.99 -9.26
CA ASP A 65 6.45 10.91 -9.54
C ASP A 65 6.52 11.51 -10.95
N THR A 66 7.71 11.56 -11.58
CA THR A 66 7.86 11.97 -12.98
C THR A 66 7.07 11.11 -13.96
N LEU A 67 6.74 9.86 -13.59
CA LEU A 67 5.97 8.93 -14.43
C LEU A 67 4.49 9.31 -14.55
N VAL A 68 3.95 10.07 -13.60
CA VAL A 68 2.52 10.46 -13.57
C VAL A 68 2.28 11.94 -13.87
N LEU A 69 3.32 12.70 -14.20
CA LEU A 69 3.19 14.17 -14.41
C LEU A 69 2.20 14.54 -15.52
N ASP A 70 2.17 13.82 -16.62
CA ASP A 70 1.26 14.10 -17.73
C ASP A 70 -0.19 13.81 -17.34
N GLN A 71 -0.46 12.71 -16.62
CA GLN A 71 -1.79 12.37 -16.10
C GLN A 71 -2.28 13.44 -15.11
N ILE A 72 -1.42 13.90 -14.22
CA ILE A 72 -1.75 14.96 -13.25
C ILE A 72 -1.99 16.29 -13.96
N ALA A 73 -1.21 16.63 -14.99
CA ALA A 73 -1.41 17.85 -15.77
C ALA A 73 -2.77 17.86 -16.49
N GLU A 74 -3.24 16.73 -16.98
CA GLU A 74 -4.58 16.59 -17.58
C GLU A 74 -5.68 16.83 -16.56
N LEU A 75 -5.57 16.28 -15.36
CA LEU A 75 -6.52 16.49 -14.26
C LEU A 75 -6.54 17.93 -13.79
N ASP A 76 -5.38 18.58 -13.72
CA ASP A 76 -5.21 19.98 -13.26
C ASP A 76 -5.86 20.98 -14.22
N THR A 77 -6.08 20.59 -15.49
CA THR A 77 -6.75 21.39 -16.52
C THR A 77 -8.22 21.04 -16.70
N ALA A 78 -8.73 20.00 -16.05
CA ALA A 78 -10.12 19.60 -16.17
C ALA A 78 -11.06 20.73 -15.68
N PRO A 79 -12.12 21.09 -16.44
CA PRO A 79 -13.05 22.10 -15.98
C PRO A 79 -13.78 21.62 -14.73
N ALA A 80 -13.83 22.46 -13.70
CA ALA A 80 -14.61 22.18 -12.50
C ALA A 80 -16.08 21.92 -12.90
N PRO A 81 -16.73 20.87 -12.36
CA PRO A 81 -18.12 20.61 -12.65
C PRO A 81 -18.99 21.80 -12.24
N ASP A 82 -19.89 22.23 -13.13
CA ASP A 82 -20.85 23.28 -12.86
C ASP A 82 -21.67 22.97 -11.60
N GLY A 83 -21.72 23.93 -10.66
CA GLY A 83 -22.51 23.80 -9.44
C GLY A 83 -21.81 23.17 -8.23
N ALA A 84 -20.48 23.04 -8.25
CA ALA A 84 -19.73 22.69 -7.04
C ALA A 84 -19.98 23.72 -5.94
N ALA A 85 -20.42 23.28 -4.74
CA ALA A 85 -20.57 24.13 -3.59
C ALA A 85 -19.23 24.83 -3.28
N THR A 86 -19.16 26.13 -3.50
CA THR A 86 -17.96 26.92 -3.25
C THR A 86 -17.85 27.16 -1.76
N THR A 87 -16.98 26.44 -1.10
CA THR A 87 -16.59 26.75 0.28
C THR A 87 -15.27 27.51 0.20
N TYR A 88 -15.30 28.79 0.53
CA TYR A 88 -14.07 29.53 0.80
C TYR A 88 -13.56 29.07 2.16
N ALA A 89 -12.71 28.04 2.15
CA ALA A 89 -11.97 27.67 3.35
C ALA A 89 -10.95 28.77 3.63
N ALA A 90 -10.76 29.14 4.90
CA ALA A 90 -9.61 29.93 5.28
C ALA A 90 -8.34 29.20 4.82
N ASP A 91 -7.34 29.93 4.31
CA ASP A 91 -6.06 29.38 3.93
C ASP A 91 -5.52 28.50 5.09
N GLN A 92 -5.55 27.20 4.89
CA GLN A 92 -4.91 26.30 5.84
C GLN A 92 -3.39 26.50 5.64
N PRO A 93 -2.63 26.70 6.72
CA PRO A 93 -1.19 26.78 6.57
C PRO A 93 -0.68 25.47 5.96
N VAL A 94 0.15 25.59 4.92
CA VAL A 94 0.87 24.41 4.39
C VAL A 94 1.68 23.82 5.54
N LEU A 95 1.36 22.60 5.90
CA LEU A 95 2.11 21.89 6.93
C LEU A 95 3.41 21.40 6.31
N GLN A 96 4.53 21.89 6.82
CA GLN A 96 5.84 21.45 6.38
C GLN A 96 6.11 20.04 6.92
N ALA A 97 6.67 19.21 6.05
CA ALA A 97 7.18 17.91 6.44
C ALA A 97 8.31 18.09 7.48
N THR A 98 8.34 17.20 8.44
CA THR A 98 9.37 17.20 9.47
C THR A 98 10.15 15.90 9.44
N ARG A 99 11.49 16.00 9.50
CA ARG A 99 12.36 14.85 9.65
C ARG A 99 12.04 14.09 10.94
N VAL A 100 11.97 12.77 10.81
CA VAL A 100 11.80 11.85 11.95
C VAL A 100 12.86 10.76 11.92
N SER A 101 13.06 10.08 13.04
CA SER A 101 13.93 8.90 13.08
C SER A 101 13.38 7.81 12.18
N PRO A 102 14.25 6.99 11.56
CA PRO A 102 13.82 5.86 10.76
C PRO A 102 12.86 4.94 11.54
N VAL A 103 11.80 4.49 10.86
CA VAL A 103 10.84 3.52 11.36
C VAL A 103 11.15 2.18 10.70
N SER A 104 11.31 1.12 11.46
CA SER A 104 11.84 -0.16 10.96
C SER A 104 11.05 -0.75 9.79
N HIS A 105 9.73 -0.57 9.76
CA HIS A 105 8.85 -1.11 8.72
C HIS A 105 8.58 -0.14 7.55
N ILE A 106 9.04 1.13 7.62
CA ILE A 106 8.94 2.12 6.54
C ILE A 106 10.31 2.24 5.86
N GLY A 107 10.34 2.32 4.54
CA GLY A 107 11.60 2.40 3.80
C GLY A 107 11.47 2.98 2.41
N LYS A 108 12.54 2.89 1.66
CA LYS A 108 12.59 3.24 0.24
C LYS A 108 12.43 2.00 -0.61
N VAL A 109 11.90 2.16 -1.81
CA VAL A 109 12.00 1.17 -2.88
C VAL A 109 12.80 1.74 -4.03
N PHE A 110 13.61 0.88 -4.64
CA PHE A 110 14.39 1.17 -5.84
C PHE A 110 14.03 0.15 -6.90
N PHE A 111 13.90 0.59 -8.13
CA PHE A 111 13.49 -0.26 -9.24
C PHE A 111 13.89 0.36 -10.58
N THR A 112 13.90 -0.47 -11.62
CA THR A 112 14.11 -0.04 -13.00
C THR A 112 12.81 -0.16 -13.76
N LEU A 113 12.43 0.89 -14.49
CA LEU A 113 11.23 0.94 -15.32
C LEU A 113 11.53 1.74 -16.60
N GLY A 114 11.13 1.22 -17.77
CA GLY A 114 11.46 1.86 -19.04
C GLY A 114 12.98 2.05 -19.28
N GLY A 115 13.83 1.29 -18.59
CA GLY A 115 15.29 1.38 -18.67
C GLY A 115 15.91 2.51 -17.85
N LEU A 116 15.14 3.16 -16.97
CA LEU A 116 15.61 4.18 -16.03
C LEU A 116 15.47 3.69 -14.59
N ASP A 117 16.33 4.20 -13.71
CA ASP A 117 16.36 3.86 -12.30
C ASP A 117 15.54 4.86 -11.49
N TYR A 118 14.59 4.34 -10.72
CA TYR A 118 13.64 5.14 -9.93
C TYR A 118 13.71 4.85 -8.45
N VAL A 119 13.21 5.81 -7.66
CA VAL A 119 13.04 5.71 -6.22
C VAL A 119 11.64 6.12 -5.80
N CYS A 120 11.08 5.37 -4.86
CA CYS A 120 9.84 5.64 -4.14
C CYS A 120 10.01 5.33 -2.65
N SER A 121 8.93 5.52 -1.91
CA SER A 121 8.76 5.10 -0.51
C SER A 121 7.85 3.88 -0.43
N ALA A 122 7.92 3.13 0.66
CA ALA A 122 7.08 1.95 0.87
C ALA A 122 6.98 1.57 2.35
N ASN A 123 6.08 0.63 2.64
CA ASN A 123 5.85 0.16 3.99
C ASN A 123 5.60 -1.36 4.04
N SER A 124 6.23 -2.06 4.98
CA SER A 124 5.88 -3.45 5.30
C SER A 124 4.52 -3.50 5.98
N VAL A 125 3.60 -4.29 5.43
CA VAL A 125 2.23 -4.44 5.94
C VAL A 125 1.99 -5.88 6.44
N THR A 126 1.08 -6.01 7.41
CA THR A 126 0.67 -7.32 7.90
C THR A 126 0.10 -8.16 6.75
N SER A 127 0.48 -9.42 6.68
CA SER A 127 0.04 -10.36 5.63
C SER A 127 0.25 -11.80 6.08
N ALA A 128 -0.46 -12.76 5.47
CA ALA A 128 -0.32 -14.17 5.80
C ALA A 128 1.09 -14.70 5.48
N ASN A 129 1.68 -14.24 4.36
CA ASN A 129 3.05 -14.61 3.98
C ASN A 129 4.14 -13.86 4.78
N GLY A 130 3.81 -12.76 5.48
CA GLY A 130 4.74 -11.94 6.25
C GLY A 130 5.78 -11.18 5.41
N ASN A 131 5.57 -11.06 4.09
CA ASN A 131 6.53 -10.48 3.15
C ASN A 131 5.93 -9.40 2.24
N THR A 132 4.73 -8.89 2.55
CA THR A 132 4.03 -7.91 1.71
C THR A 132 4.46 -6.49 2.05
N VAL A 133 4.73 -5.71 1.01
CA VAL A 133 5.11 -4.29 1.04
C VAL A 133 4.08 -3.50 0.23
N SER A 134 3.52 -2.44 0.78
CA SER A 134 2.65 -1.49 0.07
C SER A 134 3.46 -0.33 -0.50
N THR A 135 3.11 0.12 -1.70
CA THR A 135 3.66 1.31 -2.37
C THR A 135 2.63 1.90 -3.33
N ALA A 136 2.99 2.91 -4.11
CA ALA A 136 2.14 3.43 -5.19
C ALA A 136 2.16 2.51 -6.42
N GLY A 137 1.11 2.55 -7.24
CA GLY A 137 1.02 1.77 -8.46
C GLY A 137 2.13 2.13 -9.46
N HIS A 138 2.39 3.44 -9.64
CA HIS A 138 3.45 3.93 -10.51
C HIS A 138 4.87 3.57 -10.05
N CYS A 139 5.04 3.07 -8.83
CA CYS A 139 6.31 2.52 -8.35
C CYS A 139 6.48 1.03 -8.73
N LEU A 140 5.45 0.40 -9.31
CA LEU A 140 5.44 -1.01 -9.71
C LEU A 140 5.23 -1.22 -11.21
N ASN A 141 4.52 -0.31 -11.87
CA ASN A 141 4.06 -0.46 -13.25
C ASN A 141 3.87 0.91 -13.91
N GLU A 142 4.12 1.02 -15.21
CA GLU A 142 4.04 2.28 -15.97
C GLU A 142 2.64 2.91 -16.02
N GLY A 143 1.60 2.12 -15.83
CA GLY A 143 0.21 2.47 -15.82
C GLY A 143 -0.28 3.34 -17.01
N PRO A 144 -0.61 2.75 -18.19
CA PRO A 144 -0.45 1.37 -18.63
C PRO A 144 0.96 1.07 -19.15
N GLY A 145 1.40 -0.18 -19.01
CA GLY A 145 2.69 -0.62 -19.52
C GLY A 145 3.33 -1.77 -18.74
N ASP A 146 4.65 -1.83 -18.78
CA ASP A 146 5.40 -2.91 -18.18
C ASP A 146 5.49 -2.77 -16.65
N PHE A 147 5.66 -3.91 -15.97
CA PHE A 147 6.03 -3.93 -14.56
C PHE A 147 7.50 -3.60 -14.38
N ALA A 148 7.81 -3.03 -13.21
CA ALA A 148 9.16 -2.71 -12.79
C ALA A 148 10.03 -3.96 -12.69
N SER A 149 11.30 -3.81 -13.00
CA SER A 149 12.35 -4.82 -12.82
C SER A 149 13.33 -4.41 -11.73
N GLU A 150 14.15 -5.38 -11.28
CA GLU A 150 15.16 -5.17 -10.22
C GLU A 150 14.61 -4.51 -8.95
N PHE A 151 13.34 -4.72 -8.62
CA PHE A 151 12.68 -4.08 -7.49
C PHE A 151 13.24 -4.58 -6.16
N VAL A 152 13.67 -3.63 -5.29
CA VAL A 152 14.11 -3.90 -3.92
C VAL A 152 13.46 -2.95 -2.92
N PHE A 153 13.07 -3.46 -1.76
CA PHE A 153 12.66 -2.66 -0.60
C PHE A 153 13.81 -2.55 0.40
N VAL A 154 14.09 -1.33 0.87
CA VAL A 154 15.15 -1.02 1.83
C VAL A 154 14.52 -0.41 3.09
N PRO A 155 14.13 -1.23 4.08
CA PRO A 155 13.47 -0.76 5.29
C PRO A 155 14.42 0.05 6.17
N ALA A 156 13.88 1.09 6.83
CA ALA A 156 14.60 2.04 7.70
C ALA A 156 15.81 2.67 7.02
N TYR A 157 15.74 2.93 5.71
CA TYR A 157 16.79 3.62 4.98
C TYR A 157 17.15 4.97 5.65
N GLU A 158 18.43 5.27 5.77
CA GLU A 158 18.91 6.58 6.23
C GLU A 158 20.31 6.85 5.71
N ASN A 159 20.50 7.92 4.94
CA ASN A 159 21.80 8.41 4.45
C ASN A 159 22.66 7.30 3.82
N GLY A 160 22.11 6.58 2.84
CA GLY A 160 22.78 5.46 2.17
C GLY A 160 22.84 4.16 2.99
N SER A 161 22.37 4.17 4.24
CA SER A 161 22.38 2.98 5.10
C SER A 161 21.17 2.09 4.86
N ALA A 162 21.41 0.77 4.76
CA ALA A 162 20.39 -0.28 4.69
C ALA A 162 20.49 -1.20 5.92
N PRO A 163 20.05 -0.77 7.11
CA PRO A 163 20.32 -1.49 8.37
C PRO A 163 19.70 -2.88 8.43
N TYR A 164 18.66 -3.13 7.64
CA TYR A 164 18.01 -4.45 7.51
C TYR A 164 18.24 -5.11 6.15
N GLY A 165 19.19 -4.59 5.36
CA GLY A 165 19.48 -5.07 4.01
C GLY A 165 18.46 -4.64 2.96
N GLN A 166 18.60 -5.23 1.77
CA GLN A 166 17.75 -4.98 0.61
C GLN A 166 16.87 -6.21 0.38
N TRP A 167 15.56 -6.02 0.27
CA TRP A 167 14.57 -7.09 0.13
C TRP A 167 14.03 -7.12 -1.30
N PRO A 168 14.51 -8.06 -2.16
CA PRO A 168 14.10 -8.10 -3.55
C PRO A 168 12.70 -8.66 -3.70
N ALA A 169 11.95 -8.15 -4.68
CA ALA A 169 10.62 -8.67 -4.99
C ALA A 169 10.69 -10.06 -5.64
N VAL A 170 9.66 -10.85 -5.37
CA VAL A 170 9.32 -12.11 -6.05
C VAL A 170 8.01 -11.99 -6.82
N GLU A 171 7.17 -11.01 -6.45
CA GLU A 171 5.90 -10.73 -7.09
C GLU A 171 5.53 -9.26 -6.94
N LEU A 172 4.95 -8.67 -7.99
CA LEU A 172 4.38 -7.33 -8.02
C LEU A 172 2.90 -7.43 -8.33
N VAL A 173 2.05 -6.71 -7.59
CA VAL A 173 0.59 -6.79 -7.68
C VAL A 173 0.01 -5.39 -7.72
N ALA A 174 -0.82 -5.10 -8.73
CA ALA A 174 -1.50 -3.82 -8.85
C ALA A 174 -2.92 -4.00 -9.41
N PRO A 175 -3.86 -3.07 -9.16
CA PRO A 175 -5.18 -3.09 -9.79
C PRO A 175 -5.10 -2.95 -11.32
N THR A 176 -5.95 -3.66 -12.06
CA THR A 176 -6.03 -3.54 -13.54
C THR A 176 -6.44 -2.14 -13.99
N GLN A 177 -7.20 -1.41 -13.17
CA GLN A 177 -7.55 -0.01 -13.44
C GLN A 177 -6.30 0.88 -13.52
N TRP A 178 -5.23 0.53 -12.78
CA TRP A 178 -3.93 1.18 -12.91
C TRP A 178 -3.14 0.61 -14.09
N THR A 179 -2.92 -0.71 -14.15
CA THR A 179 -2.00 -1.34 -15.12
C THR A 179 -2.48 -1.22 -16.58
N ASP A 180 -3.79 -1.25 -16.82
CA ASP A 180 -4.40 -1.14 -18.15
C ASP A 180 -4.84 0.30 -18.47
N GLY A 181 -5.31 1.04 -17.45
CA GLY A 181 -5.98 2.33 -17.64
C GLY A 181 -5.19 3.55 -17.18
N GLY A 182 -4.16 3.39 -16.35
CA GLY A 182 -3.47 4.51 -15.73
C GLY A 182 -4.38 5.36 -14.84
N ASP A 183 -5.46 4.77 -14.29
CA ASP A 183 -6.41 5.51 -13.46
C ASP A 183 -5.79 5.83 -12.10
N ILE A 184 -5.49 7.11 -11.88
CA ILE A 184 -4.85 7.62 -10.66
C ILE A 184 -5.64 7.33 -9.37
N ASN A 185 -6.94 7.04 -9.48
CA ASN A 185 -7.76 6.62 -8.34
C ASN A 185 -7.32 5.28 -7.76
N TYR A 186 -6.57 4.50 -8.53
CA TYR A 186 -6.09 3.16 -8.18
C TYR A 186 -4.56 3.08 -8.12
N ASP A 187 -3.87 4.21 -8.06
CA ASP A 187 -2.41 4.29 -7.95
C ASP A 187 -1.91 3.75 -6.61
N THR A 188 -2.07 2.47 -6.43
CA THR A 188 -1.61 1.69 -5.27
C THR A 188 -1.22 0.31 -5.74
N GLY A 189 -0.15 -0.24 -5.16
CA GLY A 189 0.25 -1.60 -5.43
C GLY A 189 0.96 -2.25 -4.25
N PHE A 190 1.21 -3.54 -4.40
CA PHE A 190 1.86 -4.36 -3.38
C PHE A 190 2.97 -5.20 -4.01
N ALA A 191 4.12 -5.26 -3.33
CA ALA A 191 5.20 -6.17 -3.69
C ALA A 191 5.31 -7.28 -2.64
N VAL A 192 5.47 -8.52 -3.07
CA VAL A 192 5.87 -9.61 -2.19
C VAL A 192 7.38 -9.76 -2.31
N VAL A 193 8.09 -9.68 -1.20
CA VAL A 193 9.56 -9.76 -1.20
C VAL A 193 10.05 -11.14 -0.76
N ALA A 194 11.25 -11.51 -1.18
CA ALA A 194 11.88 -12.76 -0.78
C ALA A 194 12.22 -12.77 0.71
N SER A 195 11.96 -13.87 1.40
CA SER A 195 12.47 -14.08 2.76
C SER A 195 14.00 -14.13 2.77
N GLN A 196 14.63 -13.61 3.81
CA GLN A 196 16.08 -13.57 3.94
C GLN A 196 16.56 -14.30 5.20
N GLY A 197 17.57 -15.13 5.07
CA GLY A 197 18.11 -15.90 6.19
C GLY A 197 17.07 -16.80 6.90
N GLY A 198 16.04 -17.24 6.17
CA GLY A 198 14.93 -18.03 6.71
C GLY A 198 13.91 -17.21 7.52
N ARG A 199 13.94 -15.89 7.46
CA ARG A 199 13.01 -14.99 8.14
C ARG A 199 12.19 -14.18 7.13
N THR A 200 10.94 -13.93 7.48
CA THR A 200 10.09 -13.02 6.72
C THR A 200 10.45 -11.56 7.01
N LEU A 201 10.03 -10.66 6.13
CA LEU A 201 10.20 -9.22 6.31
C LEU A 201 9.56 -8.75 7.63
N ALA A 202 8.29 -9.10 7.86
CA ALA A 202 7.55 -8.73 9.06
C ALA A 202 8.20 -9.26 10.36
N ALA A 203 8.81 -10.46 10.33
CA ALA A 203 9.55 -10.99 11.46
C ALA A 203 10.89 -10.27 11.72
N THR A 204 11.39 -9.50 10.75
CA THR A 204 12.66 -8.77 10.84
C THR A 204 12.44 -7.30 11.21
N VAL A 205 11.51 -6.61 10.57
CA VAL A 205 11.33 -5.16 10.70
C VAL A 205 9.98 -4.77 11.33
N GLY A 206 9.08 -5.74 11.53
CA GLY A 206 7.70 -5.49 11.90
C GLY A 206 6.84 -5.20 10.66
N ALA A 207 5.57 -4.96 10.90
CA ALA A 207 4.58 -4.60 9.87
C ALA A 207 3.48 -3.76 10.49
N SER A 208 2.92 -2.80 9.72
CA SER A 208 1.72 -2.08 10.13
C SER A 208 0.45 -2.87 9.78
N GLY A 209 -0.64 -2.65 10.52
CA GLY A 209 -1.96 -3.08 10.09
C GLY A 209 -2.39 -2.35 8.81
N VAL A 210 -3.39 -2.90 8.10
CA VAL A 210 -4.03 -2.28 6.94
C VAL A 210 -5.54 -2.18 7.14
N SER A 211 -6.17 -1.18 6.51
CA SER A 211 -7.62 -0.98 6.58
C SER A 211 -8.14 -0.49 5.25
N PHE A 212 -9.30 -1.01 4.84
CA PHE A 212 -9.96 -0.67 3.58
C PHE A 212 -11.39 -0.18 3.84
N ASN A 213 -11.99 0.46 2.82
CA ASN A 213 -13.39 0.89 2.84
C ASN A 213 -13.75 1.80 4.04
N GLN A 214 -12.79 2.58 4.54
CA GLN A 214 -13.01 3.50 5.65
C GLN A 214 -13.73 4.76 5.17
N SER A 215 -14.32 5.50 6.11
CA SER A 215 -14.89 6.83 5.79
C SER A 215 -13.79 7.79 5.33
N THR A 216 -14.16 8.73 4.47
CA THR A 216 -13.27 9.82 4.05
C THR A 216 -13.17 10.92 5.12
N GLY A 217 -12.13 11.76 5.05
CA GLY A 217 -11.96 12.89 5.97
C GLY A 217 -11.39 12.51 7.32
N LEU A 218 -10.70 11.40 7.42
CA LEU A 218 -9.99 10.99 8.63
C LEU A 218 -8.72 11.83 8.84
N SER A 219 -8.21 11.85 10.06
CA SER A 219 -6.90 12.40 10.38
C SER A 219 -5.83 11.35 10.16
N TYR A 220 -4.75 11.74 9.47
CA TYR A 220 -3.65 10.86 9.08
C TYR A 220 -2.31 11.40 9.52
N THR A 221 -1.35 10.50 9.71
CA THR A 221 0.08 10.77 9.67
C THR A 221 0.67 10.09 8.44
N LEU A 222 1.28 10.90 7.57
CA LEU A 222 1.90 10.49 6.33
C LEU A 222 3.41 10.38 6.54
N TYR A 223 4.03 9.40 5.92
CA TYR A 223 5.48 9.24 5.90
C TYR A 223 6.00 9.08 4.47
N GLY A 224 7.27 9.43 4.25
CA GLY A 224 7.93 9.23 2.96
C GLY A 224 9.35 9.74 2.95
N TYR A 225 10.04 9.48 1.85
CA TYR A 225 11.40 9.91 1.56
C TYR A 225 11.38 10.86 0.34
N PRO A 226 10.96 12.13 0.53
CA PRO A 226 10.95 13.08 -0.57
C PRO A 226 12.37 13.32 -1.07
N ALA A 227 12.59 13.21 -2.39
CA ALA A 227 13.89 13.25 -3.04
C ALA A 227 14.04 14.37 -4.09
N ALA A 228 13.03 15.24 -4.22
CA ALA A 228 13.15 16.47 -5.01
C ALA A 228 13.26 17.69 -4.10
N SER A 229 13.97 18.74 -4.60
CA SER A 229 14.20 19.98 -3.82
C SER A 229 12.94 20.49 -3.11
N PRO A 230 13.02 20.87 -1.83
CA PRO A 230 14.22 21.11 -1.01
C PRO A 230 14.77 19.86 -0.28
N PHE A 231 14.21 18.69 -0.50
CA PHE A 231 14.63 17.43 0.11
C PHE A 231 15.67 16.71 -0.75
N ASP A 232 16.38 15.76 -0.16
CA ASP A 232 17.43 14.96 -0.80
C ASP A 232 17.15 13.45 -0.87
N GLY A 233 15.99 13.01 -0.34
CA GLY A 233 15.62 11.60 -0.30
C GLY A 233 16.31 10.76 0.77
N GLU A 234 17.19 11.34 1.56
CA GLU A 234 18.09 10.60 2.44
C GLU A 234 17.52 10.31 3.82
N THR A 235 16.44 11.00 4.21
CA THR A 235 15.86 10.89 5.54
C THR A 235 14.34 10.77 5.50
N LEU A 236 13.78 9.99 6.44
CA LEU A 236 12.34 9.85 6.61
C LEU A 236 11.71 11.17 7.05
N GLN A 237 10.66 11.59 6.35
CA GLN A 237 9.85 12.77 6.65
C GLN A 237 8.44 12.36 7.04
N GLN A 238 7.76 13.21 7.82
CA GLN A 238 6.33 13.05 8.12
C GLN A 238 5.56 14.34 7.98
N CYS A 239 4.29 14.23 7.62
CA CYS A 239 3.25 15.25 7.78
C CYS A 239 2.10 14.66 8.60
N ALA A 240 1.27 15.51 9.20
CA ALA A 240 0.04 15.07 9.84
C ALA A 240 -1.08 16.07 9.58
N GLY A 241 -2.27 15.57 9.28
CA GLY A 241 -3.41 16.44 9.00
C GLY A 241 -4.70 15.66 8.79
N THR A 242 -5.80 16.40 8.67
CA THR A 242 -7.10 15.82 8.32
C THR A 242 -7.27 15.87 6.80
N ALA A 243 -7.60 14.73 6.21
CA ALA A 243 -7.78 14.61 4.78
C ALA A 243 -9.04 15.34 4.30
N SER A 244 -8.97 15.91 3.11
CA SER A 244 -10.11 16.50 2.40
C SER A 244 -10.27 15.84 1.04
N ARG A 245 -11.47 15.91 0.46
CA ARG A 245 -11.71 15.40 -0.89
C ARG A 245 -10.91 16.20 -1.91
N ASP A 246 -10.45 15.51 -2.95
CA ASP A 246 -9.96 16.17 -4.15
C ASP A 246 -11.07 17.00 -4.81
N ARG A 247 -10.78 18.29 -5.04
CA ARG A 247 -11.70 19.25 -5.69
C ARG A 247 -11.15 19.79 -6.99
N ILE A 248 -9.93 19.42 -7.36
CA ILE A 248 -9.24 19.89 -8.56
C ILE A 248 -9.52 18.91 -9.70
N GLY A 249 -8.96 17.70 -9.64
CA GLY A 249 -9.14 16.69 -10.68
C GLY A 249 -10.44 15.88 -10.55
N GLY A 250 -11.21 16.09 -9.48
CA GLY A 250 -12.46 15.34 -9.25
C GLY A 250 -12.27 13.86 -9.01
N THR A 251 -11.07 13.46 -8.59
CA THR A 251 -10.74 12.06 -8.27
C THR A 251 -11.42 11.62 -6.97
N THR A 252 -11.41 10.33 -6.69
CA THR A 252 -11.83 9.78 -5.39
C THR A 252 -10.73 9.89 -4.32
N SER A 253 -9.54 10.35 -4.68
CA SER A 253 -8.41 10.56 -3.80
C SER A 253 -8.71 11.62 -2.74
N GLN A 254 -7.95 11.59 -1.67
CA GLN A 254 -8.02 12.56 -0.59
C GLN A 254 -6.69 13.32 -0.49
N GLY A 255 -6.74 14.60 -0.14
CA GLY A 255 -5.56 15.45 0.04
C GLY A 255 -5.33 15.79 1.51
N VAL A 256 -4.06 15.77 1.93
CA VAL A 256 -3.60 16.26 3.24
C VAL A 256 -2.55 17.35 2.99
N SER A 257 -2.63 18.46 3.76
CA SER A 257 -1.60 19.49 3.71
C SER A 257 -0.24 18.90 4.06
N CYS A 258 0.68 18.90 3.10
CA CYS A 258 1.99 18.29 3.22
C CYS A 258 2.86 18.70 2.03
N ASP A 259 4.08 19.16 2.27
CA ASP A 259 5.01 19.64 1.26
C ASP A 259 6.06 18.60 0.82
N MET A 260 5.84 17.32 1.15
CA MET A 260 6.70 16.26 0.63
C MET A 260 6.66 16.24 -0.90
N THR A 261 7.84 16.09 -1.50
CA THR A 261 8.04 16.10 -2.96
C THR A 261 8.16 14.69 -3.53
N GLY A 262 8.47 14.60 -4.82
CA GLY A 262 8.75 13.34 -5.50
C GLY A 262 9.75 12.46 -4.77
N GLY A 263 9.59 11.14 -4.90
CA GLY A 263 10.28 10.14 -4.09
C GLY A 263 9.52 9.73 -2.82
N SER A 264 8.61 10.58 -2.31
CA SER A 264 7.71 10.20 -1.22
C SER A 264 6.57 9.26 -1.65
N SER A 265 6.35 9.09 -2.94
CA SER A 265 5.37 8.19 -3.57
C SER A 265 5.39 6.80 -2.95
N GLY A 266 4.23 6.23 -2.65
CA GLY A 266 4.11 4.94 -1.97
C GLY A 266 4.30 4.99 -0.45
N GLY A 267 4.74 6.11 0.11
CA GLY A 267 4.85 6.30 1.56
C GLY A 267 3.49 6.15 2.25
N PRO A 268 3.42 5.51 3.43
CA PRO A 268 2.17 5.12 4.05
C PRO A 268 1.41 6.30 4.68
N TRP A 269 0.07 6.23 4.62
CA TRP A 269 -0.84 7.05 5.41
C TRP A 269 -1.44 6.24 6.55
N PHE A 270 -1.10 6.56 7.78
CA PHE A 270 -1.65 5.91 8.95
C PHE A 270 -2.82 6.69 9.53
N ILE A 271 -3.95 6.02 9.79
CA ILE A 271 -5.08 6.60 10.52
C ILE A 271 -4.61 6.98 11.92
N GLY A 272 -4.84 8.22 12.32
CA GLY A 272 -4.46 8.75 13.63
C GLY A 272 -3.04 9.33 13.65
N SER A 273 -2.34 9.16 14.77
CA SER A 273 -1.03 9.75 15.01
C SER A 273 0.07 8.70 15.09
N GLY A 274 1.15 8.94 14.33
CA GLY A 274 2.37 8.12 14.37
C GLY A 274 2.32 6.85 13.52
N SER A 275 3.47 6.17 13.43
CA SER A 275 3.68 4.99 12.57
C SER A 275 3.10 3.67 13.12
N GLY A 276 2.62 3.66 14.36
CA GLY A 276 1.97 2.49 14.98
C GLY A 276 0.50 2.33 14.61
N GLY A 277 -0.02 3.16 13.70
CA GLY A 277 -1.40 3.14 13.25
C GLY A 277 -1.70 2.03 12.23
N VAL A 278 -2.88 2.13 11.63
CA VAL A 278 -3.34 1.24 10.56
C VAL A 278 -3.25 2.01 9.25
N GLN A 279 -2.55 1.47 8.26
CA GLN A 279 -2.42 2.09 6.95
C GLN A 279 -3.72 2.01 6.16
N ASN A 280 -4.08 3.11 5.47
CA ASN A 280 -5.33 3.22 4.72
C ASN A 280 -5.18 3.98 3.39
N SER A 281 -3.97 4.42 3.04
CA SER A 281 -3.61 5.02 1.76
C SER A 281 -2.10 5.08 1.61
N VAL A 282 -1.64 5.63 0.48
CA VAL A 282 -0.23 5.94 0.18
C VAL A 282 -0.11 7.35 -0.38
N ASN A 283 1.06 7.96 -0.29
CA ASN A 283 1.41 9.14 -1.08
C ASN A 283 1.36 8.77 -2.57
N SER A 284 0.68 9.57 -3.37
CA SER A 284 0.55 9.32 -4.80
C SER A 284 0.95 10.54 -5.62
N PHE A 285 0.28 11.67 -5.48
CA PHE A 285 0.52 12.83 -6.33
C PHE A 285 0.23 14.16 -5.62
N GLY A 286 0.59 15.26 -6.31
CA GLY A 286 0.23 16.63 -5.95
C GLY A 286 -0.07 17.44 -7.21
N TYR A 287 -0.93 18.48 -7.10
CA TYR A 287 -1.23 19.40 -8.19
C TYR A 287 -0.28 20.60 -8.19
N ASN A 288 0.18 21.02 -9.38
CA ASN A 288 0.98 22.24 -9.54
C ASN A 288 0.19 23.49 -9.15
N THR A 289 -1.12 23.49 -9.38
CA THR A 289 -2.04 24.58 -9.03
C THR A 289 -2.37 24.63 -7.53
N GLN A 290 -2.06 23.58 -6.79
CA GLN A 290 -2.23 23.51 -5.33
C GLN A 290 -0.98 22.94 -4.66
N PRO A 291 0.15 23.65 -4.63
CA PRO A 291 1.36 23.17 -3.99
C PRO A 291 1.15 22.99 -2.47
N GLY A 292 1.86 22.01 -1.90
CA GLY A 292 1.80 21.72 -0.46
C GLY A 292 0.58 20.91 -0.03
N VAL A 293 0.00 20.16 -0.96
CA VAL A 293 -1.00 19.12 -0.65
C VAL A 293 -0.56 17.82 -1.30
N MET A 294 -0.44 16.78 -0.48
CA MET A 294 -0.20 15.40 -0.92
C MET A 294 -1.55 14.69 -1.06
N TYR A 295 -1.78 14.08 -2.21
CA TYR A 295 -2.97 13.26 -2.48
C TYR A 295 -2.63 11.78 -2.41
N GLY A 296 -3.62 10.99 -1.94
CA GLY A 296 -3.53 9.55 -1.87
C GLY A 296 -4.84 8.87 -2.26
N PRO A 297 -4.80 7.73 -2.97
CA PRO A 297 -5.96 6.98 -3.41
C PRO A 297 -6.86 6.54 -2.24
N TYR A 298 -8.16 6.51 -2.48
CA TYR A 298 -9.09 5.88 -1.56
C TYR A 298 -8.94 4.36 -1.60
N TRP A 299 -8.57 3.76 -0.49
CA TRP A 299 -8.43 2.30 -0.38
C TRP A 299 -9.79 1.63 -0.22
N GLY A 300 -10.46 1.41 -1.36
CA GLY A 300 -11.72 0.71 -1.50
C GLY A 300 -11.56 -0.80 -1.73
N SER A 301 -12.62 -1.44 -2.21
CA SER A 301 -12.67 -2.89 -2.43
C SER A 301 -11.68 -3.38 -3.49
N VAL A 302 -11.40 -2.59 -4.52
CA VAL A 302 -10.42 -2.95 -5.57
C VAL A 302 -9.00 -3.03 -5.00
N ILE A 303 -8.58 -2.01 -4.23
CA ILE A 303 -7.26 -2.04 -3.55
C ILE A 303 -7.21 -3.17 -2.51
N GLN A 304 -8.34 -3.45 -1.84
CA GLN A 304 -8.45 -4.60 -0.94
C GLN A 304 -8.23 -5.92 -1.68
N GLY A 305 -8.76 -6.07 -2.91
CA GLY A 305 -8.52 -7.23 -3.77
C GLY A 305 -7.04 -7.40 -4.11
N ALA A 306 -6.36 -6.33 -4.53
CA ALA A 306 -4.92 -6.35 -4.79
C ALA A 306 -4.10 -6.75 -3.54
N TYR A 307 -4.46 -6.22 -2.36
CA TYR A 307 -3.85 -6.65 -1.11
C TYR A 307 -4.10 -8.14 -0.82
N GLN A 308 -5.34 -8.63 -1.03
CA GLN A 308 -5.68 -10.03 -0.81
C GLN A 308 -4.91 -10.97 -1.74
N SER A 309 -4.66 -10.57 -2.98
CA SER A 309 -3.79 -11.30 -3.92
C SER A 309 -2.34 -11.35 -3.41
N ALA A 310 -1.79 -10.21 -2.95
CA ALA A 310 -0.39 -10.10 -2.54
C ALA A 310 -0.08 -10.74 -1.17
N GLN A 311 -1.07 -10.98 -0.32
CA GLN A 311 -0.79 -11.53 1.02
C GLN A 311 -0.58 -13.06 1.06
N GLY A 312 -0.87 -13.78 -0.04
CA GLY A 312 -0.70 -15.23 -0.19
C GLY A 312 -1.89 -16.04 0.28
#